data_4b2f3ba77ed447bd60250cefa1dece0e
#
_entry.id   4b2f3ba77ed447bd60250cefa1dece0e
#
_cell.length_a   1.000
_cell.length_b   1.000
_cell.length_c   1.000
_cell.angle_alpha   90.00
_cell.angle_beta   90.00
_cell.angle_gamma   90.00
#
_symmetry.space_group_name_H-M   'P 1'
#
loop_
_entity.id
_entity.type
_entity.pdbx_description
1 polymer ?
#
loop_
_entity_poly.entity_id
_entity_poly.type
_entity_poly.pdbx_seq_one_letter_code
_entity_poly.pdbx_strand_id
1 'polypeptide(L)'
;MGSFNRRDLLKAMATGVAAFGLQSAVQALPGLTVAGGHIILLVFDAWSAENVSLYGYNRPTMPNLEHWANKATIYARHHSAGSFTIPGVASLVTGTYPFQHRALTLKSQMAAGFGEKTIFNAVRPKLHTQAYTQNPYAAQILEQSKQDIETLIPMNAFNLDKWYLFDQKPFDHDAYMAFNTLDVGIFNKNANNSTSLFLGPAYDMARSAQQQGMVDSQKDLYPLGLPNYGEVFSMASVLEGIISTLDGLREPSFVYFHVYTPHEPYAPYTKYLEEFSSDNKKFDMHPNHPLVKTPNRKEVTLKDRRNYDAYLASWDEELSRLFAYLKSSGMRDNSTIMITADHGEMFDRGVIGHQTDLLSQPLLHVPLIVTQPGQSWQHTVQTPTCSVDILPTVCGLAGVDVPAWAEGVALPGLGGEQDFERVFFAFDAKNNSMFGKFTNYSAAIYKGTKKLTVYQHPPYTGKEFYDVQKDPQEQNDLYQDNLTDAQAMEATLMEKLDTAQAKV
;
A
#
# COMPACT_ATOMS: atom_id res chain seq x y z
N MET A 1 -31.04 17.25 -26.99
CA MET A 1 -29.88 16.45 -26.58
C MET A 1 -30.28 15.77 -25.27
N GLY A 2 -30.66 14.49 -25.35
CA GLY A 2 -31.18 13.74 -24.22
C GLY A 2 -30.05 13.29 -23.31
N SER A 3 -30.22 13.49 -22.01
CA SER A 3 -29.32 13.01 -20.95
C SER A 3 -29.41 11.49 -20.84
N PHE A 4 -28.35 10.78 -21.14
CA PHE A 4 -28.18 9.37 -20.80
C PHE A 4 -28.11 9.21 -19.28
N ASN A 5 -28.96 8.35 -18.72
CA ASN A 5 -28.93 8.05 -17.31
C ASN A 5 -28.34 6.65 -17.06
N ARG A 6 -27.93 6.40 -15.81
CA ARG A 6 -27.25 5.18 -15.35
C ARG A 6 -28.01 3.89 -15.67
N ARG A 7 -29.34 3.97 -15.79
CA ARG A 7 -30.23 2.82 -16.09
C ARG A 7 -30.17 2.41 -17.56
N ASP A 8 -29.89 3.37 -18.44
CA ASP A 8 -29.77 3.12 -19.89
C ASP A 8 -28.41 2.51 -20.23
N LEU A 9 -27.37 2.87 -19.46
CA LEU A 9 -26.05 2.26 -19.57
C LEU A 9 -26.05 0.79 -19.12
N LEU A 10 -26.75 0.48 -18.02
CA LEU A 10 -26.89 -0.90 -17.53
C LEU A 10 -27.74 -1.78 -18.45
N LYS A 11 -28.73 -1.22 -19.14
CA LYS A 11 -29.51 -1.93 -20.16
C LYS A 11 -28.72 -2.19 -21.43
N ALA A 12 -27.86 -1.25 -21.83
CA ALA A 12 -26.96 -1.43 -22.97
C ALA A 12 -25.90 -2.53 -22.71
N MET A 13 -25.44 -2.67 -21.46
CA MET A 13 -24.53 -3.76 -21.06
C MET A 13 -25.22 -5.13 -21.00
N ALA A 14 -26.51 -5.19 -20.64
CA ALA A 14 -27.25 -6.46 -20.54
C ALA A 14 -27.70 -7.02 -21.90
N THR A 15 -27.78 -6.20 -22.96
CA THR A 15 -28.21 -6.61 -24.30
C THR A 15 -27.04 -6.92 -25.25
N GLY A 16 -25.79 -6.64 -24.84
CA GLY A 16 -24.56 -6.89 -25.61
C GLY A 16 -23.97 -8.30 -25.50
N VAL A 17 -24.55 -9.20 -24.71
CA VAL A 17 -24.01 -10.55 -24.45
C VAL A 17 -24.57 -11.63 -25.35
N ALA A 18 -25.38 -11.28 -26.33
CA ALA A 18 -25.85 -12.28 -27.34
C ALA A 18 -25.33 -11.94 -28.74
N ALA A 19 -24.45 -12.78 -29.24
CA ALA A 19 -23.95 -12.86 -30.61
C ALA A 19 -22.80 -11.89 -30.98
N PHE A 20 -21.57 -12.28 -30.65
CA PHE A 20 -20.43 -12.27 -31.61
C PHE A 20 -19.36 -13.22 -31.06
N GLY A 21 -19.30 -14.42 -31.58
CA GLY A 21 -18.12 -15.29 -31.50
C GLY A 21 -16.97 -14.64 -32.30
N LEU A 22 -16.22 -13.80 -31.66
CA LEU A 22 -14.89 -13.40 -32.10
C LEU A 22 -13.90 -14.07 -31.15
N GLN A 23 -13.30 -15.16 -31.61
CA GLN A 23 -11.98 -15.56 -31.16
C GLN A 23 -11.07 -14.33 -31.29
N SER A 24 -10.95 -13.55 -30.23
CA SER A 24 -9.88 -12.60 -30.10
C SER A 24 -8.61 -13.41 -30.03
N ALA A 25 -7.89 -13.48 -31.14
CA ALA A 25 -6.51 -13.90 -31.13
C ALA A 25 -5.80 -12.99 -30.11
N VAL A 26 -5.52 -13.53 -28.92
CA VAL A 26 -4.56 -12.95 -28.00
C VAL A 26 -3.23 -13.02 -28.75
N GLN A 27 -2.86 -11.96 -29.45
CA GLN A 27 -1.48 -11.77 -29.81
C GLN A 27 -0.71 -11.70 -28.50
N ALA A 28 -0.03 -12.81 -28.19
CA ALA A 28 1.03 -12.79 -27.20
C ALA A 28 1.96 -11.65 -27.62
N LEU A 29 2.01 -10.59 -26.82
CA LEU A 29 3.00 -9.55 -26.99
C LEU A 29 4.38 -10.23 -26.97
N PRO A 30 5.26 -9.98 -27.95
CA PRO A 30 6.59 -10.58 -27.97
C PRO A 30 7.28 -10.27 -26.64
N GLY A 31 7.98 -11.24 -26.08
CA GLY A 31 8.58 -11.25 -24.75
C GLY A 31 9.05 -9.87 -24.29
N LEU A 32 8.35 -9.34 -23.30
CA LEU A 32 8.64 -8.06 -22.65
C LEU A 32 9.90 -8.20 -21.81
N THR A 33 11.05 -8.17 -22.46
CA THR A 33 12.29 -7.82 -21.78
C THR A 33 12.40 -6.30 -21.82
N VAL A 34 12.53 -5.66 -20.65
CA VAL A 34 12.91 -4.25 -20.58
C VAL A 34 14.35 -4.17 -21.06
N ALA A 35 14.55 -4.15 -22.41
CA ALA A 35 15.85 -3.98 -22.99
C ALA A 35 16.32 -2.54 -22.71
N GLY A 36 17.00 -2.35 -21.57
CA GLY A 36 17.65 -1.10 -21.19
C GLY A 36 16.80 -0.07 -20.43
N GLY A 37 15.57 -0.40 -20.01
CA GLY A 37 14.69 0.51 -19.26
C GLY A 37 14.70 0.29 -17.73
N HIS A 38 13.94 1.14 -17.00
CA HIS A 38 13.80 1.03 -15.56
C HIS A 38 12.48 0.36 -15.19
N ILE A 39 12.43 -0.25 -14.02
CA ILE A 39 11.21 -0.69 -13.35
C ILE A 39 11.05 0.18 -12.10
N ILE A 40 10.01 1.01 -12.07
CA ILE A 40 9.75 1.96 -11.00
C ILE A 40 8.49 1.50 -10.28
N LEU A 41 8.62 1.19 -8.98
CA LEU A 41 7.52 0.80 -8.12
C LEU A 41 7.28 1.88 -7.07
N LEU A 42 6.15 2.58 -7.21
CA LEU A 42 5.67 3.59 -6.27
C LEU A 42 4.59 2.96 -5.39
N VAL A 43 4.84 2.90 -4.10
CA VAL A 43 3.92 2.37 -3.09
C VAL A 43 3.47 3.52 -2.19
N PHE A 44 2.16 3.75 -2.09
CA PHE A 44 1.56 4.75 -1.22
C PHE A 44 1.03 4.07 0.03
N ASP A 45 1.40 4.58 1.19
CA ASP A 45 1.02 4.03 2.48
C ASP A 45 -0.46 4.30 2.78
N ALA A 46 -1.21 3.26 3.16
CA ALA A 46 -2.62 3.36 3.52
C ALA A 46 -3.55 3.90 2.41
N TRP A 47 -3.33 3.50 1.15
CA TRP A 47 -4.10 4.01 0.02
C TRP A 47 -5.19 3.03 -0.43
N SER A 48 -6.44 3.31 -0.02
CA SER A 48 -7.62 2.51 -0.35
C SER A 48 -8.17 2.80 -1.75
N ALA A 49 -8.43 1.77 -2.55
CA ALA A 49 -9.12 1.90 -3.84
C ALA A 49 -10.54 2.48 -3.69
N GLU A 50 -11.18 2.27 -2.54
CA GLU A 50 -12.56 2.72 -2.24
C GLU A 50 -12.68 4.23 -2.08
N ASN A 51 -11.57 4.96 -1.98
CA ASN A 51 -11.52 6.41 -1.91
C ASN A 51 -10.95 7.05 -3.19
N VAL A 52 -10.70 6.26 -4.24
CA VAL A 52 -10.11 6.74 -5.50
C VAL A 52 -11.17 6.81 -6.59
N SER A 53 -11.33 7.98 -7.19
CA SER A 53 -12.32 8.23 -8.25
C SER A 53 -12.14 7.32 -9.46
N LEU A 54 -10.90 6.95 -9.82
CA LEU A 54 -10.58 5.98 -10.87
C LEU A 54 -11.24 4.60 -10.64
N TYR A 55 -11.48 4.22 -9.39
CA TYR A 55 -12.14 2.96 -8.99
C TYR A 55 -13.65 3.13 -8.70
N GLY A 56 -14.22 4.29 -9.07
CA GLY A 56 -15.64 4.54 -8.99
C GLY A 56 -16.11 5.27 -7.73
N TYR A 57 -15.18 5.80 -6.93
CA TYR A 57 -15.52 6.65 -5.80
C TYR A 57 -16.24 7.92 -6.26
N ASN A 58 -17.20 8.38 -5.48
CA ASN A 58 -18.08 9.47 -5.91
C ASN A 58 -17.50 10.89 -5.69
N ARG A 59 -16.31 11.02 -5.11
CA ARG A 59 -15.53 12.26 -5.03
C ARG A 59 -14.40 12.24 -6.05
N PRO A 60 -14.10 13.35 -6.73
CA PRO A 60 -12.98 13.43 -7.67
C PRO A 60 -11.67 13.60 -6.89
N THR A 61 -11.25 12.57 -6.18
CA THR A 61 -10.07 12.61 -5.31
C THR A 61 -8.75 12.64 -6.08
N MET A 62 -8.67 11.98 -7.27
CA MET A 62 -7.42 11.85 -7.99
C MET A 62 -7.58 12.02 -9.52
N PRO A 63 -8.02 13.21 -10.01
CA PRO A 63 -8.24 13.45 -11.45
C PRO A 63 -6.96 13.44 -12.30
N ASN A 64 -5.80 13.78 -11.76
CA ASN A 64 -4.54 13.71 -12.50
C ASN A 64 -4.09 12.27 -12.70
N LEU A 65 -4.30 11.40 -11.69
CA LEU A 65 -4.10 9.97 -11.81
C LEU A 65 -5.05 9.35 -12.85
N GLU A 66 -6.32 9.76 -12.88
CA GLU A 66 -7.26 9.33 -13.94
C GLU A 66 -6.76 9.72 -15.33
N HIS A 67 -6.28 10.95 -15.47
CA HIS A 67 -5.70 11.40 -16.74
C HIS A 67 -4.46 10.57 -17.13
N TRP A 68 -3.58 10.27 -16.19
CA TRP A 68 -2.43 9.39 -16.41
C TRP A 68 -2.87 7.99 -16.82
N ALA A 69 -3.87 7.44 -16.13
CA ALA A 69 -4.41 6.09 -16.37
C ALA A 69 -5.07 5.89 -17.72
N ASN A 70 -5.42 6.95 -18.47
CA ASN A 70 -5.89 6.86 -19.85
C ASN A 70 -4.89 6.15 -20.80
N LYS A 71 -3.65 6.01 -20.37
CA LYS A 71 -2.60 5.31 -21.11
C LYS A 71 -1.86 4.31 -20.21
N ALA A 72 -2.59 3.62 -19.34
CA ALA A 72 -2.08 2.64 -18.39
C ALA A 72 -2.99 1.42 -18.31
N THR A 73 -2.52 0.39 -17.68
CA THR A 73 -3.32 -0.79 -17.29
C THR A 73 -3.79 -0.62 -15.86
N ILE A 74 -5.09 -0.68 -15.65
CA ILE A 74 -5.74 -0.58 -14.34
C ILE A 74 -6.13 -2.00 -13.91
N TYR A 75 -5.68 -2.44 -12.75
CA TYR A 75 -6.09 -3.70 -12.13
C TYR A 75 -7.25 -3.42 -11.19
N ALA A 76 -8.47 -3.67 -11.67
CA ALA A 76 -9.70 -3.27 -10.98
C ALA A 76 -9.94 -4.03 -9.66
N ARG A 77 -9.27 -5.15 -9.44
CA ARG A 77 -9.46 -6.06 -8.31
C ARG A 77 -8.09 -6.49 -7.73
N HIS A 78 -7.24 -5.51 -7.43
CA HIS A 78 -5.95 -5.77 -6.79
C HIS A 78 -6.08 -5.65 -5.27
N HIS A 79 -5.49 -6.62 -4.54
CA HIS A 79 -5.63 -6.71 -3.09
C HIS A 79 -4.27 -6.81 -2.40
N SER A 80 -4.15 -6.15 -1.26
CA SER A 80 -3.03 -6.39 -0.34
C SER A 80 -3.22 -7.72 0.39
N ALA A 81 -2.11 -8.40 0.69
CA ALA A 81 -2.08 -9.60 1.52
C ALA A 81 -2.06 -9.27 3.03
N GLY A 82 -1.83 -8.01 3.41
CA GLY A 82 -1.82 -7.52 4.78
C GLY A 82 -2.70 -6.28 4.96
N SER A 83 -3.15 -6.01 6.17
CA SER A 83 -4.06 -4.91 6.51
C SER A 83 -3.35 -3.69 7.12
N PHE A 84 -2.02 -3.72 7.23
CA PHE A 84 -1.17 -2.62 7.72
C PHE A 84 0.26 -2.77 7.18
N THR A 85 1.11 -1.76 7.39
CA THR A 85 2.41 -1.60 6.72
C THR A 85 3.33 -2.83 6.79
N ILE A 86 3.57 -3.39 7.97
CA ILE A 86 4.55 -4.49 8.14
C ILE A 86 4.21 -5.71 7.27
N PRO A 87 3.03 -6.34 7.39
CA PRO A 87 2.68 -7.49 6.53
C PRO A 87 2.46 -7.09 5.08
N GLY A 88 1.93 -5.90 4.79
CA GLY A 88 1.69 -5.42 3.43
C GLY A 88 3.00 -5.27 2.66
N VAL A 89 3.95 -4.51 3.19
CA VAL A 89 5.28 -4.31 2.58
C VAL A 89 6.04 -5.62 2.48
N ALA A 90 6.07 -6.43 3.57
CA ALA A 90 6.77 -7.71 3.54
C ALA A 90 6.21 -8.65 2.47
N SER A 91 4.87 -8.73 2.33
CA SER A 91 4.25 -9.55 1.28
C SER A 91 4.57 -9.05 -0.13
N LEU A 92 4.54 -7.72 -0.33
CA LEU A 92 4.86 -7.11 -1.62
C LEU A 92 6.31 -7.38 -2.03
N VAL A 93 7.26 -7.22 -1.12
CA VAL A 93 8.68 -7.37 -1.45
C VAL A 93 9.15 -8.83 -1.50
N THR A 94 8.50 -9.73 -0.75
CA THR A 94 8.88 -11.17 -0.74
C THR A 94 8.10 -12.02 -1.72
N GLY A 95 6.94 -11.55 -2.20
CA GLY A 95 6.01 -12.35 -2.99
C GLY A 95 5.40 -13.52 -2.21
N THR A 96 5.32 -13.41 -0.87
CA THR A 96 4.78 -14.45 0.02
C THR A 96 3.74 -13.87 0.99
N TYR A 97 2.88 -14.72 1.55
CA TYR A 97 1.85 -14.27 2.48
C TYR A 97 2.36 -14.06 3.90
N PRO A 98 1.67 -13.23 4.73
CA PRO A 98 2.11 -12.90 6.09
C PRO A 98 2.32 -14.12 7.00
N PHE A 99 1.53 -15.17 6.84
CA PHE A 99 1.69 -16.42 7.59
C PHE A 99 2.97 -17.20 7.22
N GLN A 100 3.63 -16.88 6.09
CA GLN A 100 4.93 -17.46 5.70
C GLN A 100 6.10 -16.63 6.21
N HIS A 101 6.13 -15.32 5.87
CA HIS A 101 7.26 -14.46 6.23
C HIS A 101 7.23 -13.98 7.69
N ARG A 102 6.12 -14.17 8.42
CA ARG A 102 5.96 -13.90 9.86
C ARG A 102 6.18 -12.44 10.29
N ALA A 103 6.23 -11.49 9.40
CA ALA A 103 6.17 -10.08 9.74
C ALA A 103 4.71 -9.73 10.10
N LEU A 104 4.34 -9.88 11.37
CA LEU A 104 2.94 -9.91 11.83
C LEU A 104 2.56 -8.77 12.76
N THR A 105 3.52 -8.13 13.42
CA THR A 105 3.26 -7.11 14.44
C THR A 105 4.02 -5.83 14.10
N LEU A 106 3.63 -4.68 14.66
CA LEU A 106 4.28 -3.38 14.45
C LEU A 106 5.77 -3.34 14.80
N LYS A 107 6.27 -4.32 15.55
CA LYS A 107 7.69 -4.41 15.95
C LYS A 107 8.36 -5.68 15.44
N SER A 108 7.69 -6.43 14.55
CA SER A 108 8.26 -7.66 14.04
C SER A 108 9.07 -7.45 12.79
N GLN A 109 10.09 -8.26 12.67
CA GLN A 109 10.84 -8.48 11.47
C GLN A 109 10.28 -9.69 10.72
N MET A 110 10.67 -9.86 9.47
CA MET A 110 10.44 -11.12 8.76
C MET A 110 11.21 -12.26 9.46
N ALA A 111 10.69 -13.48 9.38
CA ALA A 111 11.35 -14.67 9.89
C ALA A 111 12.76 -14.84 9.29
N ALA A 112 13.62 -15.55 10.00
CA ALA A 112 14.99 -15.79 9.55
C ALA A 112 15.03 -16.36 8.11
N GLY A 113 15.94 -15.84 7.29
CA GLY A 113 16.11 -16.21 5.89
C GLY A 113 15.12 -15.53 4.91
N PHE A 114 14.17 -14.72 5.37
CA PHE A 114 13.32 -13.94 4.46
C PHE A 114 13.96 -12.63 4.00
N GLY A 115 14.94 -12.10 4.72
CA GLY A 115 15.70 -10.93 4.28
C GLY A 115 16.39 -11.09 2.92
N GLU A 116 16.73 -12.34 2.56
CA GLU A 116 17.33 -12.71 1.27
C GLU A 116 16.28 -13.14 0.22
N LYS A 117 15.02 -13.30 0.63
CA LYS A 117 13.91 -13.72 -0.24
C LYS A 117 13.07 -12.55 -0.68
N THR A 118 13.68 -11.62 -1.38
CA THR A 118 13.02 -10.37 -1.79
C THR A 118 13.18 -10.08 -3.27
N ILE A 119 12.35 -9.18 -3.74
CA ILE A 119 12.41 -8.65 -5.10
C ILE A 119 13.80 -8.06 -5.43
N PHE A 120 14.45 -7.42 -4.46
CA PHE A 120 15.77 -6.85 -4.62
C PHE A 120 16.81 -7.94 -4.92
N ASN A 121 16.83 -9.00 -4.11
CA ASN A 121 17.71 -10.16 -4.34
C ASN A 121 17.46 -10.79 -5.72
N ALA A 122 16.19 -10.98 -6.09
CA ALA A 122 15.81 -11.62 -7.33
C ALA A 122 16.27 -10.85 -8.57
N VAL A 123 16.17 -9.51 -8.57
CA VAL A 123 16.47 -8.70 -9.77
C VAL A 123 17.89 -8.13 -9.83
N ARG A 124 18.62 -8.09 -8.71
CA ARG A 124 19.99 -7.58 -8.60
C ARG A 124 20.97 -8.13 -9.66
N PRO A 125 20.85 -9.38 -10.16
CA PRO A 125 21.72 -9.85 -11.23
C PRO A 125 21.60 -9.10 -12.56
N LYS A 126 20.53 -8.31 -12.75
CA LYS A 126 20.21 -7.63 -14.01
C LYS A 126 19.97 -6.14 -13.86
N LEU A 127 19.53 -5.69 -12.70
CA LEU A 127 19.12 -4.31 -12.46
C LEU A 127 19.84 -3.75 -11.25
N HIS A 128 20.28 -2.49 -11.34
CA HIS A 128 20.71 -1.75 -10.17
C HIS A 128 19.52 -1.53 -9.23
N THR A 129 19.67 -1.84 -7.94
CA THR A 129 18.56 -1.81 -6.98
C THR A 129 18.63 -0.58 -6.09
N GLN A 130 17.54 0.19 -6.06
CA GLN A 130 17.42 1.35 -5.19
C GLN A 130 16.11 1.28 -4.40
N ALA A 131 16.14 1.71 -3.14
CA ALA A 131 14.94 1.77 -2.31
C ALA A 131 14.93 3.02 -1.43
N TYR A 132 13.72 3.52 -1.21
CA TYR A 132 13.40 4.60 -0.28
C TYR A 132 12.11 4.31 0.46
N THR A 133 12.03 4.65 1.73
CA THR A 133 10.78 4.72 2.48
C THR A 133 10.81 5.85 3.49
N GLN A 134 9.65 6.45 3.74
CA GLN A 134 9.44 7.40 4.83
C GLN A 134 8.86 6.73 6.08
N ASN A 135 8.31 5.51 5.94
CA ASN A 135 7.67 4.82 7.05
C ASN A 135 8.71 3.98 7.82
N PRO A 136 8.90 4.20 9.14
CA PRO A 136 9.87 3.47 9.94
C PRO A 136 9.58 1.96 10.03
N TYR A 137 8.32 1.55 9.89
CA TYR A 137 7.96 0.13 9.87
C TYR A 137 8.34 -0.53 8.53
N ALA A 138 8.13 0.14 7.41
CA ALA A 138 8.64 -0.31 6.12
C ALA A 138 10.16 -0.32 6.08
N ALA A 139 10.81 0.67 6.72
CA ALA A 139 12.27 0.70 6.84
C ALA A 139 12.84 -0.53 7.54
N GLN A 140 12.16 -1.06 8.56
CA GLN A 140 12.56 -2.31 9.24
C GLN A 140 12.58 -3.51 8.27
N ILE A 141 11.64 -3.58 7.32
CA ILE A 141 11.60 -4.64 6.31
C ILE A 141 12.72 -4.45 5.28
N LEU A 142 12.93 -3.22 4.80
CA LEU A 142 14.00 -2.92 3.84
C LEU A 142 15.39 -3.13 4.45
N GLU A 143 15.59 -2.79 5.72
CA GLU A 143 16.87 -2.98 6.43
C GLU A 143 17.26 -4.46 6.50
N GLN A 144 16.30 -5.39 6.60
CA GLN A 144 16.59 -6.83 6.53
C GLN A 144 17.09 -7.27 5.15
N SER A 145 16.81 -6.49 4.10
CA SER A 145 17.17 -6.78 2.71
C SER A 145 18.30 -5.89 2.20
N LYS A 146 18.90 -5.05 3.05
CA LYS A 146 19.85 -4.01 2.65
C LYS A 146 21.09 -4.51 1.90
N GLN A 147 21.48 -5.75 2.11
CA GLN A 147 22.60 -6.38 1.38
C GLN A 147 22.30 -6.56 -0.12
N ASP A 148 21.01 -6.57 -0.51
CA ASP A 148 20.55 -6.72 -1.88
C ASP A 148 20.03 -5.39 -2.47
N ILE A 149 20.09 -4.30 -1.69
CA ILE A 149 19.73 -2.95 -2.10
C ILE A 149 21.03 -2.14 -2.24
N GLU A 150 21.45 -1.88 -3.47
CA GLU A 150 22.73 -1.20 -3.73
C GLU A 150 22.69 0.27 -3.28
N THR A 151 21.52 0.91 -3.37
CA THR A 151 21.31 2.26 -2.84
C THR A 151 20.06 2.29 -1.96
N LEU A 152 20.25 2.12 -0.66
CA LEU A 152 19.21 2.39 0.33
C LEU A 152 19.26 3.87 0.70
N ILE A 153 18.30 4.65 0.18
CA ILE A 153 18.21 6.09 0.43
C ILE A 153 17.77 6.30 1.89
N PRO A 154 18.46 7.15 2.66
CA PRO A 154 18.09 7.43 4.04
C PRO A 154 16.67 7.92 4.18
N MET A 155 15.93 7.46 5.20
CA MET A 155 14.53 7.77 5.43
C MET A 155 14.26 9.28 5.50
N ASN A 156 15.17 10.06 6.05
CA ASN A 156 15.10 11.52 6.15
C ASN A 156 15.57 12.30 4.92
N ALA A 157 15.99 11.61 3.84
CA ALA A 157 16.58 12.28 2.67
C ALA A 157 15.63 13.28 1.99
N PHE A 158 14.32 13.05 2.06
CA PHE A 158 13.29 13.89 1.43
C PHE A 158 12.56 14.80 2.43
N ASN A 159 13.02 14.85 3.68
CA ASN A 159 12.44 15.67 4.72
C ASN A 159 12.81 17.15 4.60
N LEU A 160 12.02 17.99 5.23
CA LEU A 160 12.29 19.43 5.37
C LEU A 160 13.34 19.69 6.44
N ASP A 161 13.32 18.92 7.54
CA ASP A 161 14.26 19.04 8.63
C ASP A 161 15.55 18.29 8.33
N LYS A 162 16.49 19.00 7.78
CA LYS A 162 17.86 18.49 7.59
C LYS A 162 18.69 18.93 8.80
N TRP A 163 18.71 18.12 9.84
CA TRP A 163 19.54 18.39 11.02
C TRP A 163 20.97 17.91 10.77
N TYR A 164 21.84 18.87 10.45
CA TYR A 164 23.25 18.59 10.14
C TYR A 164 24.19 18.77 11.34
N LEU A 165 23.73 19.36 12.46
CA LEU A 165 24.64 19.73 13.55
C LEU A 165 25.28 18.50 14.22
N PHE A 166 24.55 17.40 14.30
CA PHE A 166 25.01 16.17 14.94
C PHE A 166 25.30 15.03 13.95
N ASP A 167 24.92 15.16 12.67
CA ASP A 167 25.18 14.15 11.64
C ASP A 167 26.63 14.23 11.09
N GLN A 168 27.39 15.26 11.48
CA GLN A 168 28.75 15.48 11.02
C GLN A 168 29.78 15.07 12.09
N LYS A 169 30.87 14.48 11.64
CA LYS A 169 32.04 14.21 12.54
C LYS A 169 32.50 15.53 13.17
N PRO A 170 32.75 15.58 14.48
CA PRO A 170 32.92 14.43 15.41
C PRO A 170 31.63 14.02 16.16
N PHE A 171 30.44 14.58 15.84
CA PHE A 171 29.23 14.45 16.66
C PHE A 171 28.30 13.33 16.23
N ASP A 172 28.60 12.63 15.13
CA ASP A 172 27.79 11.52 14.59
C ASP A 172 27.54 10.39 15.62
N HIS A 173 28.54 10.09 16.43
CA HIS A 173 28.41 9.10 17.51
C HIS A 173 27.52 9.59 18.65
N ASP A 174 27.59 10.85 19.00
CA ASP A 174 26.78 11.47 20.06
C ASP A 174 25.31 11.60 19.60
N ALA A 175 25.09 11.92 18.33
CA ALA A 175 23.76 11.91 17.71
C ALA A 175 23.14 10.52 17.73
N TYR A 176 23.89 9.49 17.36
CA TYR A 176 23.44 8.10 17.43
C TYR A 176 23.09 7.68 18.85
N MET A 177 23.91 8.03 19.83
CA MET A 177 23.66 7.73 21.25
C MET A 177 22.46 8.51 21.81
N ALA A 178 22.30 9.78 21.44
CA ALA A 178 21.16 10.61 21.83
C ALA A 178 19.85 10.08 21.23
N PHE A 179 19.86 9.71 19.95
CA PHE A 179 18.70 9.13 19.25
C PHE A 179 18.28 7.79 19.87
N ASN A 180 19.21 6.87 20.09
CA ASN A 180 18.91 5.59 20.74
C ASN A 180 18.44 5.76 22.18
N THR A 181 18.96 6.74 22.93
CA THR A 181 18.55 7.02 24.30
C THR A 181 17.12 7.59 24.33
N LEU A 182 16.77 8.47 23.40
CA LEU A 182 15.42 9.01 23.24
C LEU A 182 14.44 7.92 22.80
N ASP A 183 14.79 7.11 21.81
CA ASP A 183 13.94 6.04 21.30
C ASP A 183 13.69 4.98 22.40
N VAL A 184 14.72 4.55 23.12
CA VAL A 184 14.58 3.66 24.27
C VAL A 184 13.83 4.33 25.43
N GLY A 185 14.00 5.62 25.67
CA GLY A 185 13.30 6.39 26.71
C GLY A 185 11.81 6.60 26.40
N ILE A 186 11.46 6.84 25.13
CA ILE A 186 10.07 6.98 24.66
C ILE A 186 9.32 5.64 24.69
N PHE A 187 9.94 4.56 24.22
CA PHE A 187 9.31 3.25 24.11
C PHE A 187 9.41 2.40 25.39
N ASN A 188 10.42 2.61 26.25
CA ASN A 188 10.59 1.94 27.54
C ASN A 188 10.52 2.95 28.68
N LYS A 189 9.33 3.27 29.16
CA LYS A 189 9.08 4.21 30.28
C LYS A 189 9.84 3.89 31.59
N ASN A 190 10.58 2.80 31.67
CA ASN A 190 11.32 2.32 32.85
C ASN A 190 12.85 2.18 32.63
N ALA A 191 13.38 2.69 31.53
CA ALA A 191 14.83 2.62 31.31
C ALA A 191 15.57 3.66 32.13
N ASN A 192 16.24 3.26 33.20
CA ASN A 192 17.25 4.06 33.90
C ASN A 192 18.50 4.17 33.02
N ASN A 193 18.49 5.05 32.04
CA ASN A 193 19.67 5.32 31.21
C ASN A 193 20.43 6.50 31.82
N SER A 194 21.62 6.22 32.30
CA SER A 194 22.54 7.19 32.92
C SER A 194 23.40 7.97 31.91
N THR A 195 23.23 7.73 30.63
CA THR A 195 24.06 8.33 29.59
C THR A 195 23.38 9.55 28.97
N SER A 196 24.05 10.71 29.03
CA SER A 196 23.70 11.92 28.30
C SER A 196 22.34 12.55 28.65
N LEU A 197 21.95 12.53 29.92
CA LEU A 197 20.70 13.12 30.43
C LEU A 197 20.48 14.62 30.08
N PHE A 198 21.51 15.33 29.64
CA PHE A 198 21.44 16.75 29.34
C PHE A 198 21.36 17.07 27.84
N LEU A 199 22.08 16.35 27.00
CA LEU A 199 22.12 16.62 25.56
C LEU A 199 20.87 16.11 24.84
N GLY A 200 20.31 14.98 25.25
CA GLY A 200 19.09 14.44 24.68
C GLY A 200 17.89 15.38 24.76
N PRO A 201 17.50 15.85 25.99
CA PRO A 201 16.39 16.82 26.12
C PRO A 201 16.67 18.17 25.46
N ALA A 202 17.90 18.66 25.49
CA ALA A 202 18.26 19.92 24.81
C ALA A 202 18.17 19.80 23.29
N TYR A 203 18.61 18.65 22.73
CA TYR A 203 18.47 18.32 21.33
C TYR A 203 17.00 18.22 20.93
N ASP A 204 16.19 17.50 21.72
CA ASP A 204 14.75 17.33 21.46
C ASP A 204 14.01 18.66 21.51
N MET A 205 14.32 19.54 22.49
CA MET A 205 13.75 20.88 22.55
C MET A 205 14.12 21.73 21.34
N ALA A 206 15.38 21.70 20.91
CA ALA A 206 15.84 22.46 19.76
C ALA A 206 15.23 21.94 18.45
N ARG A 207 15.16 20.61 18.29
CA ARG A 207 14.53 19.96 17.14
C ARG A 207 13.04 20.27 17.10
N SER A 208 12.35 20.13 18.23
CA SER A 208 10.91 20.42 18.32
C SER A 208 10.60 21.88 17.97
N ALA A 209 11.42 22.83 18.44
CA ALA A 209 11.27 24.25 18.12
C ALA A 209 11.49 24.52 16.61
N GLN A 210 12.46 23.89 15.99
CA GLN A 210 12.71 23.99 14.56
C GLN A 210 11.58 23.39 13.74
N GLN A 211 11.13 22.18 14.09
CA GLN A 211 10.00 21.50 13.44
C GLN A 211 8.73 22.34 13.57
N GLN A 212 8.46 22.92 14.74
CA GLN A 212 7.32 23.82 14.94
C GLN A 212 7.42 25.05 14.04
N GLY A 213 8.60 25.65 13.90
CA GLY A 213 8.82 26.76 12.97
C GLY A 213 8.54 26.40 11.51
N MET A 214 8.90 25.20 11.08
CA MET A 214 8.58 24.67 9.74
C MET A 214 7.07 24.49 9.56
N VAL A 215 6.40 23.85 10.53
CA VAL A 215 4.94 23.67 10.52
C VAL A 215 4.25 25.03 10.46
N ASP A 216 4.68 26.00 11.28
CA ASP A 216 4.09 27.33 11.31
C ASP A 216 4.27 28.09 9.99
N SER A 217 5.39 27.91 9.31
CA SER A 217 5.64 28.53 7.99
C SER A 217 4.76 27.98 6.88
N GLN A 218 4.14 26.81 7.06
CA GLN A 218 3.32 26.13 6.07
C GLN A 218 1.81 26.15 6.41
N LYS A 219 1.39 26.86 7.46
CA LYS A 219 -0.01 26.84 7.94
C LYS A 219 -1.04 27.24 6.90
N ASP A 220 -0.72 28.17 6.01
CA ASP A 220 -1.64 28.63 4.97
C ASP A 220 -1.93 27.52 3.96
N LEU A 221 -0.94 26.68 3.67
CA LEU A 221 -1.06 25.56 2.74
C LEU A 221 -1.58 24.30 3.43
N TYR A 222 -1.10 24.02 4.64
CA TYR A 222 -1.43 22.83 5.45
C TYR A 222 -2.16 23.23 6.74
N PRO A 223 -3.47 23.46 6.69
CA PRO A 223 -4.22 23.99 7.84
C PRO A 223 -4.33 23.01 9.02
N LEU A 224 -4.13 21.71 8.77
CA LEU A 224 -4.09 20.67 9.80
C LEU A 224 -2.66 20.33 10.27
N GLY A 225 -1.65 21.03 9.76
CA GLY A 225 -0.24 20.80 10.00
C GLY A 225 0.41 19.95 8.90
N LEU A 226 1.74 19.91 8.89
CA LEU A 226 2.52 19.05 8.01
C LEU A 226 2.42 17.58 8.49
N PRO A 227 2.56 16.61 7.57
CA PRO A 227 2.73 15.22 7.96
C PRO A 227 3.94 15.10 8.89
N ASN A 228 3.73 14.54 10.06
CA ASN A 228 4.74 14.40 11.10
C ASN A 228 4.62 13.04 11.77
N TYR A 229 5.55 12.15 11.47
CA TYR A 229 5.72 10.87 12.16
C TYR A 229 7.13 10.78 12.76
N GLY A 230 7.50 11.83 13.53
CA GLY A 230 8.86 12.03 14.04
C GLY A 230 9.80 12.73 13.06
N GLU A 231 9.38 12.87 11.81
CA GLU A 231 10.09 13.50 10.69
C GLU A 231 9.14 14.46 10.00
N VAL A 232 9.57 15.71 9.73
CA VAL A 232 8.73 16.72 9.08
C VAL A 232 9.01 16.78 7.59
N PHE A 233 7.99 16.56 6.80
CA PHE A 233 8.09 16.64 5.35
C PHE A 233 6.86 17.35 4.75
N SER A 234 7.00 17.82 3.52
CA SER A 234 5.87 18.24 2.69
C SER A 234 5.69 17.26 1.52
N MET A 235 4.49 17.16 0.99
CA MET A 235 4.27 16.36 -0.22
C MET A 235 5.18 16.80 -1.38
N ALA A 236 5.39 18.11 -1.50
CA ALA A 236 6.29 18.67 -2.51
C ALA A 236 7.74 18.25 -2.30
N SER A 237 8.28 18.27 -1.07
CA SER A 237 9.67 17.86 -0.82
C SER A 237 9.92 16.39 -1.12
N VAL A 238 8.94 15.53 -0.81
CA VAL A 238 9.01 14.10 -1.14
C VAL A 238 9.02 13.90 -2.64
N LEU A 239 8.14 14.57 -3.35
CA LEU A 239 8.08 14.47 -4.80
C LEU A 239 9.36 14.96 -5.48
N GLU A 240 9.95 16.07 -5.00
CA GLU A 240 11.22 16.58 -5.47
C GLU A 240 12.36 15.57 -5.24
N GLY A 241 12.36 14.89 -4.10
CA GLY A 241 13.28 13.80 -3.80
C GLY A 241 13.13 12.62 -4.76
N ILE A 242 11.91 12.20 -5.05
CA ILE A 242 11.61 11.16 -6.05
C ILE A 242 12.12 11.57 -7.43
N ILE A 243 11.76 12.76 -7.90
CA ILE A 243 12.19 13.28 -9.22
C ILE A 243 13.71 13.35 -9.30
N SER A 244 14.37 13.89 -8.27
CA SER A 244 15.83 13.98 -8.22
C SER A 244 16.51 12.61 -8.27
N THR A 245 15.93 11.62 -7.58
CA THR A 245 16.44 10.24 -7.60
C THR A 245 16.31 9.64 -9.00
N LEU A 246 15.15 9.80 -9.63
CA LEU A 246 14.90 9.30 -10.98
C LEU A 246 15.80 9.98 -12.02
N ASP A 247 16.01 11.29 -11.91
CA ASP A 247 16.91 12.05 -12.80
C ASP A 247 18.38 11.61 -12.67
N GLY A 248 18.74 11.09 -11.50
CA GLY A 248 20.06 10.53 -11.18
C GLY A 248 20.34 9.16 -11.79
N LEU A 249 19.35 8.43 -12.30
CA LEU A 249 19.53 7.06 -12.81
C LEU A 249 20.41 7.06 -14.07
N ARG A 250 21.40 6.17 -14.12
CA ARG A 250 22.33 6.03 -15.25
C ARG A 250 22.31 4.64 -15.88
N GLU A 251 21.85 3.63 -15.13
CA GLU A 251 21.82 2.22 -15.53
C GLU A 251 20.40 1.68 -15.38
N PRO A 252 20.04 0.61 -16.10
CA PRO A 252 18.77 -0.06 -15.89
C PRO A 252 18.58 -0.42 -14.42
N SER A 253 17.49 0.06 -13.82
CA SER A 253 17.31 0.01 -12.36
C SER A 253 15.94 -0.53 -12.00
N PHE A 254 15.87 -1.24 -10.89
CA PHE A 254 14.66 -1.42 -10.10
C PHE A 254 14.66 -0.39 -8.96
N VAL A 255 13.68 0.50 -8.96
CA VAL A 255 13.56 1.56 -7.98
C VAL A 255 12.24 1.40 -7.21
N TYR A 256 12.36 1.24 -5.89
CA TYR A 256 11.25 1.13 -4.97
C TYR A 256 11.12 2.41 -4.15
N PHE A 257 9.96 3.05 -4.24
CA PHE A 257 9.61 4.17 -3.37
C PHE A 257 8.39 3.80 -2.55
N HIS A 258 8.50 3.89 -1.24
CA HIS A 258 7.39 3.80 -0.32
C HIS A 258 7.17 5.17 0.33
N VAL A 259 6.06 5.80 -0.01
CA VAL A 259 5.72 7.17 0.38
C VAL A 259 4.65 7.13 1.46
N TYR A 260 4.87 7.90 2.52
CA TYR A 260 3.99 7.95 3.68
C TYR A 260 2.56 8.44 3.36
N THR A 261 2.41 9.36 2.39
CA THR A 261 1.11 9.87 1.94
C THR A 261 0.33 8.77 1.20
N PRO A 262 -0.97 8.53 1.53
CA PRO A 262 -1.90 9.34 2.32
C PRO A 262 -2.14 8.85 3.77
N HIS A 263 -1.23 8.11 4.40
CA HIS A 263 -1.37 7.66 5.80
C HIS A 263 -1.65 8.81 6.78
N GLU A 264 -2.34 8.53 7.88
CA GLU A 264 -2.53 9.48 8.99
C GLU A 264 -1.19 9.95 9.62
N PRO A 265 -1.08 11.18 10.14
CA PRO A 265 -2.09 12.23 10.20
C PRO A 265 -2.35 12.86 8.84
N TYR A 266 -3.63 13.01 8.48
CA TYR A 266 -4.01 13.58 7.18
C TYR A 266 -3.67 15.06 7.13
N ALA A 267 -2.86 15.44 6.15
CA ALA A 267 -2.34 16.79 5.97
C ALA A 267 -2.73 17.37 4.60
N PRO A 268 -4.03 17.61 4.35
CA PRO A 268 -4.49 18.14 3.07
C PRO A 268 -4.11 19.59 2.87
N TYR A 269 -4.06 20.02 1.62
CA TYR A 269 -4.01 21.42 1.26
C TYR A 269 -5.33 22.12 1.58
N THR A 270 -5.25 23.39 2.03
CA THR A 270 -6.39 24.23 2.41
C THR A 270 -7.51 24.18 1.37
N LYS A 271 -7.18 24.34 0.08
CA LYS A 271 -8.17 24.38 -1.00
C LYS A 271 -9.04 23.13 -1.10
N TYR A 272 -8.45 21.94 -0.95
CA TYR A 272 -9.21 20.68 -1.04
C TYR A 272 -10.01 20.39 0.23
N LEU A 273 -9.48 20.82 1.39
CA LEU A 273 -10.23 20.72 2.63
C LEU A 273 -11.49 21.60 2.58
N GLU A 274 -11.40 22.81 2.03
CA GLU A 274 -12.53 23.72 1.83
C GLU A 274 -13.54 23.16 0.80
N GLU A 275 -13.04 22.68 -0.36
CA GLU A 275 -13.84 22.08 -1.43
C GLU A 275 -14.67 20.91 -0.89
N PHE A 276 -14.04 19.94 -0.23
CA PHE A 276 -14.75 18.75 0.26
C PHE A 276 -15.53 18.97 1.55
N SER A 277 -15.34 20.11 2.22
CA SER A 277 -16.17 20.52 3.36
C SER A 277 -17.57 20.97 2.96
N SER A 278 -17.72 21.43 1.71
CA SER A 278 -18.98 22.00 1.20
C SER A 278 -19.79 21.02 0.34
N ASP A 279 -19.30 19.82 0.04
CA ASP A 279 -19.87 18.96 -1.02
C ASP A 279 -21.08 18.12 -0.61
N ASN A 280 -21.54 18.16 0.63
CA ASN A 280 -22.71 17.43 1.14
C ASN A 280 -22.79 15.94 0.72
N LYS A 281 -21.69 15.29 0.37
CA LYS A 281 -21.65 13.89 -0.01
C LYS A 281 -22.06 12.99 1.15
N LYS A 282 -22.92 12.02 0.86
CA LYS A 282 -23.37 10.99 1.80
C LYS A 282 -22.60 9.70 1.54
N PHE A 283 -22.22 9.06 2.62
CA PHE A 283 -21.55 7.77 2.60
C PHE A 283 -22.37 6.76 3.41
N ASP A 284 -22.50 5.58 2.87
CA ASP A 284 -23.08 4.47 3.60
C ASP A 284 -22.07 3.99 4.65
N MET A 285 -22.57 3.79 5.86
CA MET A 285 -21.78 3.28 6.97
C MET A 285 -22.17 1.83 7.22
N HIS A 286 -21.18 1.00 7.33
CA HIS A 286 -21.38 -0.37 7.78
C HIS A 286 -21.74 -0.39 9.29
N PRO A 287 -22.55 -1.34 9.79
CA PRO A 287 -22.69 -1.58 11.22
C PRO A 287 -21.34 -1.81 11.91
N ASN A 288 -21.24 -1.38 13.17
CA ASN A 288 -20.02 -1.60 13.93
C ASN A 288 -19.71 -3.09 14.05
N HIS A 289 -18.49 -3.48 13.70
CA HIS A 289 -18.10 -4.88 13.80
C HIS A 289 -17.89 -5.31 15.27
N PRO A 290 -18.25 -6.53 15.69
CA PRO A 290 -18.14 -7.01 17.07
C PRO A 290 -16.73 -6.97 17.66
N LEU A 291 -15.67 -7.03 16.85
CA LEU A 291 -14.28 -6.86 17.29
C LEU A 291 -13.97 -5.41 17.68
N VAL A 292 -14.75 -4.43 17.26
CA VAL A 292 -14.54 -3.02 17.57
C VAL A 292 -15.19 -2.68 18.89
N LYS A 293 -14.43 -2.79 19.98
CA LYS A 293 -14.94 -2.60 21.34
C LYS A 293 -15.34 -1.15 21.64
N THR A 294 -14.67 -0.19 21.04
CA THR A 294 -14.88 1.26 21.24
C THR A 294 -15.04 1.93 19.89
N PRO A 295 -16.23 1.85 19.28
CA PRO A 295 -16.44 2.43 17.97
C PRO A 295 -16.38 3.97 18.00
N ASN A 296 -15.78 4.54 16.99
CA ASN A 296 -15.76 5.98 16.77
C ASN A 296 -17.18 6.49 16.45
N ARG A 297 -17.45 7.74 16.89
CA ARG A 297 -18.71 8.40 16.54
C ARG A 297 -18.74 8.69 15.04
N LYS A 298 -19.92 8.55 14.43
CA LYS A 298 -20.13 8.74 12.99
C LYS A 298 -19.62 10.10 12.49
N GLU A 299 -19.84 11.17 13.24
CA GLU A 299 -19.43 12.52 12.87
C GLU A 299 -17.91 12.65 12.79
N VAL A 300 -17.18 12.02 13.72
CA VAL A 300 -15.71 11.98 13.73
C VAL A 300 -15.21 11.20 12.54
N THR A 301 -15.76 10.03 12.30
CA THR A 301 -15.41 9.15 11.16
C THR A 301 -15.62 9.85 9.83
N LEU A 302 -16.74 10.54 9.64
CA LEU A 302 -17.03 11.28 8.40
C LEU A 302 -16.11 12.49 8.20
N LYS A 303 -15.70 13.14 9.30
CA LYS A 303 -14.71 14.22 9.25
C LYS A 303 -13.36 13.70 8.79
N ASP A 304 -12.88 12.61 9.38
CA ASP A 304 -11.57 12.06 9.03
C ASP A 304 -11.55 11.46 7.63
N ARG A 305 -12.63 10.79 7.19
CA ARG A 305 -12.78 10.39 5.79
C ARG A 305 -12.65 11.57 4.82
N ARG A 306 -13.26 12.70 5.14
CA ARG A 306 -13.16 13.92 4.33
C ARG A 306 -11.76 14.49 4.31
N ASN A 307 -11.08 14.49 5.46
CA ASN A 307 -9.69 14.93 5.55
C ASN A 307 -8.77 14.01 4.71
N TYR A 308 -9.00 12.71 4.75
CA TYR A 308 -8.30 11.73 3.92
C TYR A 308 -8.56 11.96 2.42
N ASP A 309 -9.81 12.15 2.00
CA ASP A 309 -10.15 12.44 0.61
C ASP A 309 -9.49 13.74 0.12
N ALA A 310 -9.48 14.77 0.95
CA ALA A 310 -8.79 16.02 0.66
C ALA A 310 -7.25 15.84 0.60
N TYR A 311 -6.71 14.93 1.40
CA TYR A 311 -5.29 14.59 1.35
C TYR A 311 -4.92 13.84 0.08
N LEU A 312 -5.77 12.93 -0.39
CA LEU A 312 -5.62 12.28 -1.69
C LEU A 312 -5.61 13.30 -2.84
N ALA A 313 -6.54 14.27 -2.83
CA ALA A 313 -6.58 15.31 -3.85
C ALA A 313 -5.35 16.22 -3.83
N SER A 314 -4.81 16.48 -2.64
CA SER A 314 -3.57 17.25 -2.47
C SER A 314 -2.36 16.48 -3.03
N TRP A 315 -2.30 15.17 -2.77
CA TRP A 315 -1.25 14.31 -3.30
C TRP A 315 -1.36 14.15 -4.82
N ASP A 316 -2.57 14.05 -5.35
CA ASP A 316 -2.81 13.97 -6.80
C ASP A 316 -2.33 15.22 -7.55
N GLU A 317 -2.43 16.40 -6.92
CA GLU A 317 -1.84 17.62 -7.48
C GLU A 317 -0.32 17.51 -7.58
N GLU A 318 0.34 17.04 -6.55
CA GLU A 318 1.79 16.82 -6.59
C GLU A 318 2.16 15.74 -7.60
N LEU A 319 1.40 14.64 -7.69
CA LEU A 319 1.61 13.60 -8.69
C LEU A 319 1.54 14.14 -10.13
N SER A 320 0.77 15.19 -10.38
CA SER A 320 0.75 15.82 -11.70
C SER A 320 2.14 16.29 -12.14
N ARG A 321 2.96 16.79 -11.21
CA ARG A 321 4.36 17.20 -11.45
C ARG A 321 5.25 15.99 -11.77
N LEU A 322 5.07 14.87 -11.05
CA LEU A 322 5.78 13.63 -11.34
C LEU A 322 5.42 13.11 -12.73
N PHE A 323 4.13 13.09 -13.07
CA PHE A 323 3.67 12.65 -14.40
C PHE A 323 4.20 13.54 -15.53
N ALA A 324 4.27 14.85 -15.30
CA ALA A 324 4.88 15.78 -16.24
C ALA A 324 6.38 15.50 -16.42
N TYR A 325 7.11 15.26 -15.33
CA TYR A 325 8.52 14.89 -15.36
C TYR A 325 8.75 13.56 -16.10
N LEU A 326 8.03 12.51 -15.76
CA LEU A 326 8.15 11.19 -16.39
C LEU A 326 7.92 11.26 -17.90
N LYS A 327 7.01 12.15 -18.36
CA LYS A 327 6.75 12.39 -19.77
C LYS A 327 7.87 13.20 -20.42
N SER A 328 8.31 14.30 -19.81
CA SER A 328 9.30 15.21 -20.40
C SER A 328 10.71 14.64 -20.42
N SER A 329 11.07 13.79 -19.45
CA SER A 329 12.35 13.09 -19.40
C SER A 329 12.43 11.87 -20.33
N GLY A 330 11.31 11.42 -20.89
CA GLY A 330 11.21 10.19 -21.68
C GLY A 330 11.14 8.91 -20.85
N MET A 331 11.17 9.01 -19.51
CA MET A 331 11.07 7.82 -18.63
C MET A 331 9.78 7.06 -18.82
N ARG A 332 8.67 7.76 -19.10
CA ARG A 332 7.40 7.12 -19.37
C ARG A 332 7.46 6.13 -20.53
N ASP A 333 8.24 6.43 -21.57
CA ASP A 333 8.29 5.65 -22.80
C ASP A 333 9.40 4.57 -22.76
N ASN A 334 10.23 4.60 -21.72
CA ASN A 334 11.37 3.70 -21.56
C ASN A 334 11.32 2.89 -20.23
N SER A 335 10.32 3.09 -19.39
CA SER A 335 10.23 2.42 -18.08
C SER A 335 8.87 1.77 -17.87
N THR A 336 8.86 0.65 -17.13
CA THR A 336 7.61 0.17 -16.54
C THR A 336 7.40 0.86 -15.19
N ILE A 337 6.28 1.56 -15.06
CA ILE A 337 5.93 2.32 -13.85
C ILE A 337 4.72 1.67 -13.22
N MET A 338 4.87 1.21 -11.99
CA MET A 338 3.84 0.56 -11.18
C MET A 338 3.50 1.47 -10.00
N ILE A 339 2.23 1.81 -9.83
CA ILE A 339 1.73 2.62 -8.72
C ILE A 339 0.72 1.78 -7.96
N THR A 340 0.98 1.53 -6.67
CA THR A 340 0.12 0.70 -5.81
C THR A 340 0.19 1.16 -4.36
N ALA A 341 -0.39 0.38 -3.44
CA ALA A 341 -0.30 0.57 -2.01
C ALA A 341 0.14 -0.71 -1.29
N ASP A 342 0.63 -0.56 -0.07
CA ASP A 342 0.91 -1.67 0.84
C ASP A 342 -0.36 -2.18 1.55
N HIS A 343 -1.29 -1.29 1.90
CA HIS A 343 -2.64 -1.56 2.41
C HIS A 343 -3.55 -0.34 2.17
N GLY A 344 -4.81 -0.47 2.52
CA GLY A 344 -5.79 0.62 2.45
C GLY A 344 -6.05 1.31 3.79
N GLU A 345 -7.12 2.12 3.81
CA GLU A 345 -7.56 2.91 4.96
C GLU A 345 -9.08 2.79 5.12
N MET A 346 -9.59 2.70 6.33
CA MET A 346 -10.99 2.43 6.61
C MET A 346 -11.66 3.55 7.41
N PHE A 347 -12.91 3.87 7.03
CA PHE A 347 -13.75 4.90 7.68
C PHE A 347 -15.18 4.44 7.90
N ASP A 348 -15.37 3.15 8.13
CA ASP A 348 -16.66 2.55 8.40
C ASP A 348 -16.55 1.53 9.55
N ARG A 349 -17.58 0.78 9.87
CA ARG A 349 -17.59 -0.26 10.93
C ARG A 349 -17.17 0.24 12.32
N GLY A 350 -17.23 1.58 12.56
CA GLY A 350 -16.78 2.20 13.81
C GLY A 350 -15.26 2.37 13.92
N VAL A 351 -14.52 2.17 12.83
CA VAL A 351 -13.06 2.30 12.78
C VAL A 351 -12.67 3.52 11.94
N ILE A 352 -11.59 4.18 12.33
CA ILE A 352 -10.84 5.17 11.56
C ILE A 352 -9.42 4.62 11.44
N GLY A 353 -8.92 4.54 10.21
CA GLY A 353 -7.58 4.03 9.97
C GLY A 353 -7.53 2.51 9.76
N HIS A 354 -6.36 1.94 9.99
CA HIS A 354 -6.05 0.52 9.78
C HIS A 354 -5.60 -0.20 11.07
N GLN A 355 -5.69 0.48 12.23
CA GLN A 355 -5.35 -0.06 13.56
C GLN A 355 -6.48 -0.98 14.08
N THR A 356 -6.80 -2.03 13.33
CA THR A 356 -7.91 -2.95 13.60
C THR A 356 -7.53 -4.38 13.26
N ASP A 357 -8.24 -5.35 13.83
CA ASP A 357 -8.10 -6.77 13.49
C ASP A 357 -9.01 -7.17 12.30
N LEU A 358 -9.64 -6.21 11.62
CA LEU A 358 -10.53 -6.48 10.49
C LEU A 358 -9.74 -6.65 9.18
N LEU A 359 -10.23 -7.53 8.33
CA LEU A 359 -9.75 -7.73 6.96
C LEU A 359 -10.85 -7.35 5.97
N SER A 360 -11.27 -6.09 5.99
CA SER A 360 -12.35 -5.57 5.13
C SER A 360 -11.81 -5.00 3.82
N GLN A 361 -12.69 -4.84 2.82
CA GLN A 361 -12.33 -4.31 1.50
C GLN A 361 -11.62 -2.95 1.55
N PRO A 362 -12.04 -1.96 2.35
CA PRO A 362 -11.29 -0.69 2.43
C PRO A 362 -9.82 -0.83 2.83
N LEU A 363 -9.46 -1.91 3.55
CA LEU A 363 -8.07 -2.18 3.95
C LEU A 363 -7.30 -3.03 2.93
N LEU A 364 -8.01 -3.92 2.22
CA LEU A 364 -7.38 -4.90 1.35
C LEU A 364 -7.47 -4.56 -0.13
N HIS A 365 -8.54 -3.92 -0.60
CA HIS A 365 -8.69 -3.49 -1.99
C HIS A 365 -7.88 -2.21 -2.21
N VAL A 366 -6.74 -2.35 -2.85
CA VAL A 366 -5.78 -1.28 -3.08
C VAL A 366 -5.64 -0.99 -4.58
N PRO A 367 -5.33 0.24 -4.98
CA PRO A 367 -5.08 0.56 -6.37
C PRO A 367 -3.84 -0.16 -6.91
N LEU A 368 -3.90 -0.55 -8.18
CA LEU A 368 -2.72 -0.92 -8.97
C LEU A 368 -2.88 -0.40 -10.39
N ILE A 369 -2.00 0.51 -10.77
CA ILE A 369 -1.93 1.12 -12.09
C ILE A 369 -0.55 0.85 -12.66
N VAL A 370 -0.46 0.28 -13.86
CA VAL A 370 0.81 -0.03 -14.51
C VAL A 370 0.88 0.63 -15.87
N THR A 371 1.91 1.44 -16.06
CA THR A 371 2.25 2.01 -17.37
C THR A 371 3.44 1.27 -17.95
N GLN A 372 3.28 0.76 -19.16
CA GLN A 372 4.36 0.09 -19.88
C GLN A 372 5.00 1.02 -20.92
N PRO A 373 6.25 0.81 -21.32
CA PRO A 373 6.88 1.54 -22.40
C PRO A 373 6.02 1.57 -23.67
N GLY A 374 5.79 2.77 -24.22
CA GLY A 374 5.02 2.96 -25.43
C GLY A 374 3.50 2.72 -25.31
N GLN A 375 2.98 2.42 -24.14
CA GLN A 375 1.54 2.21 -23.94
C GLN A 375 0.76 3.52 -24.21
N SER A 376 -0.19 3.47 -25.17
CA SER A 376 -0.93 4.62 -25.66
C SER A 376 -2.44 4.54 -25.43
N TRP A 377 -2.94 3.45 -24.82
CA TRP A 377 -4.35 3.24 -24.51
C TRP A 377 -4.54 2.72 -23.09
N GLN A 378 -5.73 2.95 -22.53
CA GLN A 378 -6.15 2.38 -21.26
C GLN A 378 -6.57 0.93 -21.45
N HIS A 379 -6.15 0.08 -20.51
CA HIS A 379 -6.64 -1.29 -20.40
C HIS A 379 -7.09 -1.54 -18.95
N THR A 380 -8.19 -2.29 -18.77
CA THR A 380 -8.66 -2.68 -17.43
C THR A 380 -8.65 -4.19 -17.29
N VAL A 381 -7.89 -4.67 -16.33
CA VAL A 381 -7.81 -6.08 -15.94
C VAL A 381 -8.84 -6.33 -14.84
N GLN A 382 -9.78 -7.26 -15.12
CA GLN A 382 -10.83 -7.65 -14.18
C GLN A 382 -10.47 -8.93 -13.38
N THR A 383 -9.40 -9.61 -13.76
CA THR A 383 -8.87 -10.76 -13.04
C THR A 383 -8.41 -10.33 -11.65
N PRO A 384 -8.79 -11.03 -10.57
CA PRO A 384 -8.33 -10.70 -9.24
C PRO A 384 -6.81 -10.93 -9.11
N THR A 385 -6.13 -9.97 -8.48
CA THR A 385 -4.68 -9.97 -8.27
C THR A 385 -4.36 -9.61 -6.82
N CYS A 386 -3.14 -9.94 -6.38
CA CYS A 386 -2.70 -9.71 -5.01
C CYS A 386 -1.29 -9.08 -4.98
N SER A 387 -0.94 -8.38 -3.92
CA SER A 387 0.38 -7.74 -3.75
C SER A 387 1.55 -8.73 -3.88
N VAL A 388 1.35 -10.01 -3.56
CA VAL A 388 2.37 -11.07 -3.76
C VAL A 388 2.72 -11.32 -5.24
N ASP A 389 1.92 -10.80 -6.18
CA ASP A 389 2.13 -10.94 -7.63
C ASP A 389 3.15 -9.94 -8.19
N ILE A 390 3.48 -8.93 -7.40
CA ILE A 390 4.44 -7.90 -7.84
C ILE A 390 5.82 -8.50 -8.05
N LEU A 391 6.31 -9.34 -7.13
CA LEU A 391 7.63 -9.98 -7.26
C LEU A 391 7.75 -10.82 -8.55
N PRO A 392 6.88 -11.80 -8.82
CA PRO A 392 7.00 -12.59 -10.06
C PRO A 392 6.83 -11.75 -11.33
N THR A 393 6.02 -10.70 -11.28
CA THR A 393 5.88 -9.76 -12.41
C THR A 393 7.19 -9.01 -12.68
N VAL A 394 7.81 -8.46 -11.64
CA VAL A 394 9.07 -7.72 -11.77
C VAL A 394 10.20 -8.66 -12.21
N CYS A 395 10.23 -9.92 -11.75
CA CYS A 395 11.17 -10.92 -12.24
C CYS A 395 11.03 -11.14 -13.76
N GLY A 396 9.78 -11.31 -14.24
CA GLY A 396 9.50 -11.45 -15.68
C GLY A 396 9.94 -10.23 -16.48
N LEU A 397 9.65 -9.02 -16.00
CA LEU A 397 10.07 -7.77 -16.62
C LEU A 397 11.60 -7.60 -16.65
N ALA A 398 12.29 -8.04 -15.60
CA ALA A 398 13.75 -8.00 -15.50
C ALA A 398 14.43 -9.12 -16.31
N GLY A 399 13.67 -10.08 -16.83
CA GLY A 399 14.22 -11.25 -17.54
C GLY A 399 15.02 -12.18 -16.61
N VAL A 400 14.56 -12.36 -15.38
CA VAL A 400 15.09 -13.31 -14.41
C VAL A 400 14.03 -14.35 -14.04
N ASP A 401 14.47 -15.52 -13.61
CA ASP A 401 13.58 -16.57 -13.18
C ASP A 401 12.82 -16.16 -11.89
N VAL A 402 11.56 -16.54 -11.81
CA VAL A 402 10.78 -16.38 -10.59
C VAL A 402 11.30 -17.33 -9.53
N PRO A 403 11.71 -16.84 -8.35
CA PRO A 403 12.25 -17.69 -7.30
C PRO A 403 11.22 -18.70 -6.78
N ALA A 404 11.66 -19.92 -6.46
CA ALA A 404 10.80 -21.02 -6.00
C ALA A 404 10.05 -20.74 -4.68
N TRP A 405 10.46 -19.75 -3.91
CA TRP A 405 9.75 -19.35 -2.68
C TRP A 405 8.54 -18.45 -2.93
N ALA A 406 8.45 -17.80 -4.10
CA ALA A 406 7.35 -16.90 -4.43
C ALA A 406 6.02 -17.67 -4.53
N GLU A 407 4.98 -17.12 -3.90
CA GLU A 407 3.63 -17.70 -3.89
C GLU A 407 2.69 -16.97 -4.85
N GLY A 408 3.09 -15.80 -5.33
CA GLY A 408 2.39 -15.02 -6.33
C GLY A 408 2.56 -15.58 -7.74
N VAL A 409 1.80 -15.03 -8.68
CA VAL A 409 1.91 -15.28 -10.13
C VAL A 409 2.10 -13.96 -10.86
N ALA A 410 2.70 -13.97 -12.05
CA ALA A 410 2.83 -12.74 -12.81
C ALA A 410 1.45 -12.12 -13.11
N LEU A 411 1.39 -10.79 -13.12
CA LEU A 411 0.16 -10.04 -13.40
C LEU A 411 -0.33 -10.29 -14.83
N PRO A 412 -1.65 -10.46 -15.06
CA PRO A 412 -2.23 -10.54 -16.40
C PRO A 412 -1.83 -9.34 -17.26
N GLY A 413 -1.40 -9.58 -18.48
CA GLY A 413 -0.86 -8.57 -19.38
C GLY A 413 0.63 -8.23 -19.16
N LEU A 414 1.26 -8.80 -18.12
CA LEU A 414 2.69 -8.68 -17.80
C LEU A 414 3.35 -10.07 -17.64
N GLY A 415 2.94 -11.02 -18.45
CA GLY A 415 3.44 -12.39 -18.43
C GLY A 415 2.52 -13.39 -17.72
N GLY A 416 1.53 -12.94 -16.99
CA GLY A 416 0.56 -13.80 -16.31
C GLY A 416 -0.70 -14.09 -17.14
N GLU A 417 -1.37 -15.16 -16.77
CA GLU A 417 -2.64 -15.59 -17.35
C GLU A 417 -3.84 -14.91 -16.67
N GLN A 418 -4.99 -14.87 -17.38
CA GLN A 418 -6.25 -14.43 -16.81
C GLN A 418 -6.95 -15.61 -16.11
N ASP A 419 -6.80 -15.70 -14.81
CA ASP A 419 -7.51 -16.68 -13.96
C ASP A 419 -8.54 -15.99 -13.10
N PHE A 420 -9.80 -16.03 -13.52
CA PHE A 420 -10.92 -15.42 -12.79
C PHE A 420 -11.32 -16.21 -11.52
N GLU A 421 -10.92 -17.47 -11.40
CA GLU A 421 -11.18 -18.32 -10.22
C GLU A 421 -9.98 -18.44 -9.30
N ARG A 422 -8.97 -17.62 -9.53
CA ARG A 422 -7.75 -17.60 -8.73
C ARG A 422 -8.02 -17.51 -7.23
N VAL A 423 -7.26 -18.29 -6.47
CA VAL A 423 -7.26 -18.27 -5.01
C VAL A 423 -6.06 -17.49 -4.49
N PHE A 424 -6.31 -16.55 -3.57
CA PHE A 424 -5.28 -15.84 -2.84
C PHE A 424 -5.76 -15.48 -1.42
N PHE A 425 -4.85 -14.97 -0.57
CA PHE A 425 -5.08 -14.85 0.85
C PHE A 425 -4.69 -13.46 1.36
N ALA A 426 -5.33 -13.05 2.48
CA ALA A 426 -4.87 -11.96 3.33
C ALA A 426 -4.86 -12.43 4.78
N PHE A 427 -3.94 -11.87 5.58
CA PHE A 427 -3.77 -12.34 6.94
C PHE A 427 -3.30 -11.23 7.87
N ASP A 428 -3.93 -11.16 9.04
CA ASP A 428 -3.57 -10.28 10.14
C ASP A 428 -3.46 -11.09 11.43
N ALA A 429 -2.36 -10.92 12.13
CA ALA A 429 -2.14 -11.55 13.43
C ALA A 429 -1.27 -10.64 14.34
N LYS A 430 -1.59 -9.34 14.35
CA LYS A 430 -0.81 -8.31 15.06
C LYS A 430 -0.70 -8.52 16.56
N ASN A 431 -1.63 -9.24 17.14
CA ASN A 431 -1.67 -9.61 18.56
C ASN A 431 -1.15 -11.03 18.83
N ASN A 432 -0.58 -11.69 17.83
CA ASN A 432 -0.01 -13.02 17.94
C ASN A 432 1.51 -12.96 18.08
N SER A 433 2.11 -13.97 18.73
CA SER A 433 3.57 -14.11 18.68
C SER A 433 4.03 -14.40 17.25
N MET A 434 5.12 -13.78 16.82
CA MET A 434 5.74 -14.12 15.54
C MET A 434 6.31 -15.55 15.52
N PHE A 435 6.54 -16.12 16.71
CA PHE A 435 6.99 -17.50 16.89
C PHE A 435 5.82 -18.35 17.42
N GLY A 436 5.64 -19.52 16.86
CA GLY A 436 4.64 -20.48 17.31
C GLY A 436 3.33 -20.45 16.53
N LYS A 437 2.31 -21.09 17.10
CA LYS A 437 1.00 -21.28 16.44
C LYS A 437 0.19 -19.99 16.41
N PHE A 438 -0.63 -19.83 15.39
CA PHE A 438 -1.62 -18.76 15.31
C PHE A 438 -2.81 -19.07 16.23
N THR A 439 -3.00 -18.26 17.25
CA THR A 439 -4.09 -18.38 18.22
C THR A 439 -4.99 -17.16 18.25
N ASN A 440 -4.53 -16.05 17.69
CA ASN A 440 -5.23 -14.77 17.65
C ASN A 440 -4.98 -14.11 16.29
N TYR A 441 -5.92 -14.27 15.34
CA TYR A 441 -5.73 -13.84 13.96
C TYR A 441 -7.05 -13.59 13.23
N SER A 442 -6.96 -12.84 12.16
CA SER A 442 -7.94 -12.76 11.07
C SER A 442 -7.32 -13.29 9.79
N ALA A 443 -8.05 -14.12 9.07
CA ALA A 443 -7.59 -14.71 7.82
C ALA A 443 -8.68 -14.61 6.76
N ALA A 444 -8.34 -14.11 5.58
CA ALA A 444 -9.24 -14.04 4.45
C ALA A 444 -8.73 -14.88 3.28
N ILE A 445 -9.65 -15.53 2.59
CA ILE A 445 -9.42 -16.22 1.32
C ILE A 445 -10.35 -15.64 0.28
N TYR A 446 -9.79 -15.36 -0.89
CA TYR A 446 -10.53 -14.96 -2.08
C TYR A 446 -10.53 -16.11 -3.09
N LYS A 447 -11.67 -16.30 -3.76
CA LYS A 447 -11.81 -17.19 -4.91
C LYS A 447 -12.84 -16.59 -5.87
N GLY A 448 -12.40 -16.26 -7.06
CA GLY A 448 -13.25 -15.59 -8.04
C GLY A 448 -13.79 -14.26 -7.51
N THR A 449 -15.11 -14.14 -7.36
CA THR A 449 -15.77 -12.95 -6.78
C THR A 449 -16.03 -13.08 -5.28
N LYS A 450 -15.74 -14.24 -4.71
CA LYS A 450 -16.06 -14.57 -3.33
C LYS A 450 -14.91 -14.28 -2.38
N LYS A 451 -15.26 -13.82 -1.20
CA LYS A 451 -14.36 -13.62 -0.07
C LYS A 451 -14.96 -14.28 1.17
N LEU A 452 -14.18 -15.13 1.82
CA LEU A 452 -14.46 -15.61 3.16
C LEU A 452 -13.43 -15.00 4.12
N THR A 453 -13.89 -14.45 5.24
CA THR A 453 -13.04 -14.03 6.35
C THR A 453 -13.34 -14.86 7.59
N VAL A 454 -12.30 -15.36 8.23
CA VAL A 454 -12.35 -16.10 9.50
C VAL A 454 -11.68 -15.26 10.58
N TYR A 455 -12.39 -14.96 11.66
CA TYR A 455 -11.89 -14.25 12.83
C TYR A 455 -11.68 -15.22 13.97
N GLN A 456 -10.47 -15.29 14.48
CA GLN A 456 -10.07 -16.10 15.63
C GLN A 456 -9.43 -15.20 16.67
N HIS A 457 -10.26 -14.51 17.47
CA HIS A 457 -9.87 -13.58 18.53
C HIS A 457 -10.58 -13.90 19.84
N PRO A 458 -10.21 -14.99 20.55
CA PRO A 458 -10.93 -15.42 21.74
C PRO A 458 -11.12 -14.28 22.76
N PRO A 459 -12.31 -14.10 23.37
CA PRO A 459 -13.47 -15.03 23.26
C PRO A 459 -14.32 -14.86 21.97
N TYR A 460 -14.03 -13.89 21.08
CA TYR A 460 -14.75 -13.74 19.82
C TYR A 460 -14.18 -14.66 18.74
N THR A 461 -15.07 -15.39 18.09
CA THR A 461 -14.81 -16.11 16.84
C THR A 461 -15.96 -15.84 15.89
N GLY A 462 -15.66 -15.61 14.61
CA GLY A 462 -16.70 -15.30 13.62
C GLY A 462 -16.23 -15.61 12.22
N LYS A 463 -17.18 -15.65 11.31
CA LYS A 463 -16.96 -15.86 9.88
C LYS A 463 -17.90 -14.96 9.09
N GLU A 464 -17.41 -14.41 8.00
CA GLU A 464 -18.19 -13.58 7.08
C GLU A 464 -17.88 -14.02 5.64
N PHE A 465 -18.90 -14.02 4.79
CA PHE A 465 -18.79 -14.45 3.40
C PHE A 465 -19.48 -13.46 2.46
N TYR A 466 -18.77 -12.93 1.49
CA TYR A 466 -19.24 -11.88 0.61
C TYR A 466 -19.02 -12.21 -0.88
N ASP A 467 -19.85 -11.66 -1.75
CA ASP A 467 -19.58 -11.51 -3.17
C ASP A 467 -19.06 -10.08 -3.41
N VAL A 468 -17.74 -9.88 -3.27
CA VAL A 468 -17.14 -8.54 -3.31
C VAL A 468 -17.21 -7.83 -4.67
N GLN A 469 -17.64 -8.50 -5.72
CA GLN A 469 -17.95 -7.86 -7.00
C GLN A 469 -19.35 -7.26 -7.02
N LYS A 470 -20.32 -7.92 -6.39
CA LYS A 470 -21.72 -7.44 -6.31
C LYS A 470 -21.92 -6.52 -5.13
N ASP A 471 -21.21 -6.77 -4.06
CA ASP A 471 -21.24 -6.06 -2.79
C ASP A 471 -19.81 -5.66 -2.37
N PRO A 472 -19.19 -4.69 -3.06
CA PRO A 472 -17.83 -4.26 -2.76
C PRO A 472 -17.68 -3.62 -1.38
N GLN A 473 -18.78 -3.16 -0.78
CA GLN A 473 -18.80 -2.57 0.55
C GLN A 473 -19.10 -3.58 1.66
N GLU A 474 -19.28 -4.87 1.32
CA GLU A 474 -19.51 -5.96 2.27
C GLU A 474 -20.69 -5.70 3.23
N GLN A 475 -21.81 -5.17 2.68
CA GLN A 475 -23.00 -4.83 3.46
C GLN A 475 -23.88 -6.06 3.78
N ASN A 476 -23.76 -7.14 2.98
CA ASN A 476 -24.64 -8.31 3.06
C ASN A 476 -23.79 -9.58 3.26
N ASP A 477 -23.70 -10.03 4.51
CA ASP A 477 -23.03 -11.30 4.83
C ASP A 477 -23.89 -12.48 4.31
N LEU A 478 -23.31 -13.24 3.39
CA LEU A 478 -23.92 -14.39 2.72
C LEU A 478 -23.52 -15.73 3.37
N TYR A 479 -22.84 -15.73 4.52
CA TYR A 479 -22.26 -16.96 5.08
C TYR A 479 -23.33 -18.05 5.31
N GLN A 480 -24.48 -17.70 5.87
CA GLN A 480 -25.57 -18.65 6.13
C GLN A 480 -26.25 -19.14 4.86
N ASP A 481 -26.33 -18.30 3.82
CA ASP A 481 -26.99 -18.62 2.56
C ASP A 481 -26.09 -19.44 1.61
N ASN A 482 -24.77 -19.47 1.84
CA ASN A 482 -23.79 -20.12 0.98
C ASN A 482 -22.82 -21.05 1.76
N LEU A 483 -23.34 -21.80 2.72
CA LEU A 483 -22.54 -22.63 3.63
C LEU A 483 -21.60 -23.60 2.91
N THR A 484 -22.02 -24.21 1.82
CA THR A 484 -21.19 -25.18 1.07
C THR A 484 -19.93 -24.53 0.49
N ASP A 485 -20.10 -23.40 -0.17
CA ASP A 485 -18.96 -22.67 -0.78
C ASP A 485 -18.05 -22.07 0.30
N ALA A 486 -18.65 -21.48 1.35
CA ALA A 486 -17.93 -20.91 2.46
C ALA A 486 -17.09 -21.98 3.20
N GLN A 487 -17.66 -23.16 3.47
CA GLN A 487 -16.93 -24.26 4.11
C GLN A 487 -15.82 -24.84 3.23
N ALA A 488 -16.03 -24.92 1.92
CA ALA A 488 -14.98 -25.35 0.98
C ALA A 488 -13.81 -24.36 0.96
N MET A 489 -14.10 -23.05 0.92
CA MET A 489 -13.07 -22.01 1.02
C MET A 489 -12.36 -22.02 2.37
N GLU A 490 -13.10 -22.23 3.47
CA GLU A 490 -12.52 -22.37 4.79
C GLU A 490 -11.55 -23.55 4.89
N ALA A 491 -11.92 -24.71 4.37
CA ALA A 491 -11.05 -25.87 4.35
C ALA A 491 -9.72 -25.59 3.62
N THR A 492 -9.78 -24.92 2.46
CA THR A 492 -8.59 -24.49 1.72
C THR A 492 -7.73 -23.50 2.52
N LEU A 493 -8.35 -22.54 3.21
CA LEU A 493 -7.66 -21.56 4.05
C LEU A 493 -6.95 -22.25 5.23
N MET A 494 -7.65 -23.15 5.93
CA MET A 494 -7.10 -23.84 7.10
C MET A 494 -5.95 -24.77 6.71
N GLU A 495 -6.06 -25.50 5.62
CA GLU A 495 -4.97 -26.33 5.07
C GLU A 495 -3.71 -25.49 4.79
N LYS A 496 -3.90 -24.29 4.21
CA LYS A 496 -2.79 -23.36 3.92
C LYS A 496 -2.13 -22.86 5.21
N LEU A 497 -2.92 -22.49 6.22
CA LEU A 497 -2.42 -22.02 7.52
C LEU A 497 -1.71 -23.15 8.30
N ASP A 498 -2.27 -24.36 8.30
CA ASP A 498 -1.67 -25.52 8.98
C ASP A 498 -0.33 -25.89 8.34
N THR A 499 -0.26 -25.86 7.00
CA THR A 499 0.99 -26.08 6.27
C THR A 499 2.05 -25.03 6.62
N ALA A 500 1.67 -23.76 6.77
CA ALA A 500 2.57 -22.69 7.17
C ALA A 500 3.04 -22.85 8.63
N GLN A 501 2.16 -23.29 9.51
CA GLN A 501 2.47 -23.51 10.93
C GLN A 501 3.36 -24.74 11.18
N ALA A 502 3.27 -25.76 10.33
CA ALA A 502 4.10 -26.97 10.44
C ALA A 502 5.59 -26.71 10.11
N LYS A 503 5.93 -25.58 9.51
CA LYS A 503 7.29 -25.17 9.16
C LYS A 503 8.00 -24.37 10.25
N VAL A 504 7.30 -24.05 11.34
CA VAL A 504 7.78 -23.27 12.50
C VAL A 504 7.97 -24.19 13.71
#